data_28f307c4918005b36f4ddc67c742b0c7
#
_entry.id   28f307c4918005b36f4ddc67c742b0c7
#
_cell.length_a   1.000
_cell.length_b   1.000
_cell.length_c   1.000
_cell.angle_alpha   90.00
_cell.angle_beta   90.00
_cell.angle_gamma   90.00
#
_symmetry.space_group_name_H-M   'P 1'
#
loop_
_entity.id
_entity.type
_entity.pdbx_description
1 polymer ?
#
loop_
_entity_poly.entity_id
_entity_poly.type
_entity_poly.pdbx_seq_one_letter_code
_entity_poly.pdbx_strand_id
1 'polypeptide(L)'
;MKTPKTETSNRKVYIPSHVGKCLKELKAEQDHTKEILGNEYKDYNLVLATTFGMPIGASHVRTKMKQIIKKEGLPDVVFYSLRHTSVTYELKLSGGDIKAVQGDSGHAQADMVTELYGHILDEDRKKNA
;
A
#
# COMPACT_ATOMS: atom_id res chain seq x y z
N MET A 1 17.09 -0.58 10.43
CA MET A 1 15.87 0.11 9.92
C MET A 1 16.04 1.60 10.11
N LYS A 2 15.59 2.42 9.14
CA LYS A 2 15.57 3.89 9.33
C LYS A 2 14.24 4.29 9.96
N THR A 3 14.26 5.18 10.93
CA THR A 3 13.06 5.81 11.49
C THR A 3 12.33 6.63 10.42
N PRO A 4 10.99 6.76 10.52
CA PRO A 4 10.23 7.64 9.62
C PRO A 4 10.75 9.07 9.67
N LYS A 5 10.78 9.75 8.53
CA LYS A 5 11.32 11.12 8.40
C LYS A 5 10.43 12.20 9.02
N THR A 6 9.16 11.93 9.26
CA THR A 6 8.17 12.88 9.81
C THR A 6 7.27 12.17 10.82
N GLU A 7 6.77 12.91 11.81
CA GLU A 7 5.81 12.39 12.81
C GLU A 7 4.52 11.88 12.14
N THR A 8 4.06 12.53 11.10
CA THR A 8 2.88 12.12 10.31
C THR A 8 3.05 10.78 9.59
N SER A 9 4.29 10.28 9.47
CA SER A 9 4.57 8.95 8.93
C SER A 9 4.27 7.81 9.92
N ASN A 10 4.13 8.13 11.21
CA ASN A 10 3.79 7.16 12.25
C ASN A 10 2.28 7.21 12.49
N ARG A 11 1.53 6.36 11.82
CA ARG A 11 0.07 6.31 11.87
C ARG A 11 -0.47 4.90 11.88
N LYS A 12 -1.71 4.75 12.32
CA LYS A 12 -2.48 3.51 12.16
C LYS A 12 -3.09 3.49 10.76
N VAL A 13 -3.00 2.35 10.10
CA VAL A 13 -3.67 2.09 8.82
C VAL A 13 -4.65 0.95 9.04
N TYR A 14 -5.91 1.17 8.68
CA TYR A 14 -6.94 0.15 8.74
C TYR A 14 -6.90 -0.67 7.45
N ILE A 15 -6.81 -1.97 7.60
CA ILE A 15 -6.77 -2.91 6.48
C ILE A 15 -8.07 -3.70 6.37
N PRO A 16 -8.55 -3.99 5.15
CA PRO A 16 -9.72 -4.83 4.96
C PRO A 16 -9.54 -6.23 5.60
N SER A 17 -10.63 -6.81 6.09
CA SER A 17 -10.60 -8.09 6.81
C SER A 17 -9.98 -9.24 6.01
N HIS A 18 -10.21 -9.28 4.68
CA HIS A 18 -9.61 -10.28 3.81
C HIS A 18 -8.09 -10.14 3.71
N VAL A 19 -7.56 -8.90 3.66
CA VAL A 19 -6.11 -8.65 3.69
C VAL A 19 -5.53 -9.07 5.03
N GLY A 20 -6.23 -8.76 6.13
CA GLY A 20 -5.84 -9.20 7.47
C GLY A 20 -5.76 -10.73 7.59
N LYS A 21 -6.68 -11.45 6.94
CA LYS A 21 -6.65 -12.92 6.88
C LYS A 21 -5.41 -13.42 6.12
N CYS A 22 -5.15 -12.90 4.93
CA CYS A 22 -3.95 -13.26 4.14
C CYS A 22 -2.65 -12.99 4.90
N LEU A 23 -2.57 -11.87 5.64
CA LEU A 23 -1.38 -11.56 6.43
C LEU A 23 -1.18 -12.54 7.61
N LYS A 24 -2.26 -13.01 8.23
CA LYS A 24 -2.18 -14.04 9.29
C LYS A 24 -1.73 -15.38 8.72
N GLU A 25 -2.24 -15.79 7.57
CA GLU A 25 -1.82 -17.00 6.87
C GLU A 25 -0.34 -16.92 6.50
N LEU A 26 0.10 -15.81 5.90
CA LEU A 26 1.50 -15.57 5.57
C LEU A 26 2.41 -15.66 6.80
N LYS A 27 1.96 -15.06 7.93
CA LYS A 27 2.73 -15.16 9.17
C LYS A 27 2.85 -16.59 9.66
N ALA A 28 1.79 -17.39 9.62
CA ALA A 28 1.82 -18.79 10.02
C ALA A 28 2.79 -19.61 9.15
N GLU A 29 2.80 -19.38 7.83
CA GLU A 29 3.76 -20.00 6.92
C GLU A 29 5.21 -19.60 7.23
N GLN A 30 5.47 -18.33 7.55
CA GLN A 30 6.79 -17.86 7.96
C GLN A 30 7.23 -18.48 9.28
N ASP A 31 6.33 -18.57 10.27
CA ASP A 31 6.63 -19.17 11.58
C ASP A 31 6.95 -20.66 11.41
N HIS A 32 6.22 -21.39 10.58
CA HIS A 32 6.51 -22.78 10.25
C HIS A 32 7.86 -22.96 9.54
N THR A 33 8.15 -22.10 8.56
CA THR A 33 9.44 -22.10 7.85
C THR A 33 10.60 -21.83 8.81
N LYS A 34 10.40 -20.91 9.76
CA LYS A 34 11.36 -20.59 10.81
C LYS A 34 11.64 -21.79 11.72
N GLU A 35 10.61 -22.56 12.10
CA GLU A 35 10.78 -23.80 12.88
C GLU A 35 11.62 -24.84 12.12
N ILE A 36 11.37 -25.00 10.81
CA ILE A 36 12.12 -25.95 9.98
C ILE A 36 13.58 -25.55 9.81
N LEU A 37 13.84 -24.28 9.50
CA LEU A 37 15.18 -23.79 9.18
C LEU A 37 16.02 -23.45 10.43
N GLY A 38 15.39 -23.25 11.59
CA GLY A 38 16.08 -22.93 12.83
C GLY A 38 17.07 -21.76 12.67
N ASN A 39 18.34 -22.01 12.94
CA ASN A 39 19.39 -20.99 12.89
C ASN A 39 19.70 -20.45 11.48
N GLU A 40 19.29 -21.12 10.42
CA GLU A 40 19.44 -20.65 9.05
C GLU A 40 18.46 -19.54 8.71
N TYR A 41 17.34 -19.46 9.41
CA TYR A 41 16.37 -18.38 9.23
C TYR A 41 16.84 -17.11 9.92
N LYS A 42 16.93 -16.00 9.15
CA LYS A 42 17.28 -14.67 9.67
C LYS A 42 16.03 -13.89 10.00
N ASP A 43 15.68 -13.85 11.28
CA ASP A 43 14.45 -13.18 11.74
C ASP A 43 14.63 -11.67 11.87
N TYR A 44 14.22 -10.94 10.84
CA TYR A 44 14.13 -9.48 10.86
C TYR A 44 12.71 -8.97 11.16
N ASN A 45 11.79 -9.86 11.54
CA ASN A 45 10.38 -9.53 11.78
C ASN A 45 9.73 -8.77 10.60
N LEU A 46 9.95 -9.24 9.38
CA LEU A 46 9.45 -8.62 8.15
C LEU A 46 8.16 -9.28 7.69
N VAL A 47 7.19 -8.48 7.24
CA VAL A 47 5.97 -8.98 6.60
C VAL A 47 6.31 -9.70 5.29
N LEU A 48 7.16 -9.09 4.46
CA LEU A 48 7.62 -9.69 3.21
C LEU A 48 9.09 -10.08 3.34
N ALA A 49 9.33 -11.37 3.44
CA ALA A 49 10.65 -11.96 3.55
C ALA A 49 10.85 -13.09 2.54
N THR A 50 12.10 -13.36 2.20
CA THR A 50 12.47 -14.57 1.46
C THR A 50 12.29 -15.82 2.36
N THR A 51 12.40 -17.01 1.79
CA THR A 51 12.35 -18.28 2.54
C THR A 51 13.34 -18.32 3.71
N PHE A 52 14.48 -17.65 3.60
CA PHE A 52 15.48 -17.55 4.67
C PHE A 52 15.31 -16.31 5.57
N GLY A 53 14.17 -15.63 5.51
CA GLY A 53 13.87 -14.46 6.34
C GLY A 53 14.52 -13.14 5.89
N MET A 54 15.24 -13.13 4.77
CA MET A 54 15.91 -11.93 4.26
C MET A 54 14.90 -10.95 3.61
N PRO A 55 15.19 -9.63 3.61
CA PRO A 55 14.35 -8.64 2.95
C PRO A 55 14.15 -8.92 1.47
N ILE A 56 12.91 -8.81 0.99
CA ILE A 56 12.61 -8.85 -0.45
C ILE A 56 12.93 -7.49 -1.07
N GLY A 57 13.72 -7.48 -2.15
CA GLY A 57 14.07 -6.26 -2.86
C GLY A 57 12.87 -5.63 -3.61
N ALA A 58 12.86 -4.30 -3.72
CA ALA A 58 11.81 -3.56 -4.42
C ALA A 58 11.66 -3.96 -5.90
N SER A 59 12.74 -4.40 -6.55
CA SER A 59 12.71 -4.92 -7.93
C SER A 59 11.87 -6.18 -8.04
N HIS A 60 11.96 -7.08 -7.07
CA HIS A 60 11.16 -8.31 -7.03
C HIS A 60 9.65 -8.01 -6.93
N VAL A 61 9.29 -7.09 -6.03
CA VAL A 61 7.88 -6.65 -5.86
C VAL A 61 7.34 -6.05 -7.16
N ARG A 62 8.11 -5.17 -7.82
CA ARG A 62 7.72 -4.58 -9.11
C ARG A 62 7.56 -5.64 -10.22
N THR A 63 8.47 -6.59 -10.30
CA THR A 63 8.41 -7.67 -11.29
C THR A 63 7.16 -8.53 -11.07
N LYS A 64 6.86 -8.89 -9.83
CA LYS A 64 5.64 -9.66 -9.51
C LYS A 64 4.36 -8.87 -9.84
N MET A 65 4.33 -7.58 -9.53
CA MET A 65 3.21 -6.72 -9.89
C MET A 65 2.98 -6.69 -11.41
N LYS A 66 4.04 -6.50 -12.22
CA LYS A 66 3.95 -6.53 -13.69
C LYS A 66 3.48 -7.90 -14.23
N GLN A 67 3.92 -8.98 -13.62
CA GLN A 67 3.44 -10.32 -13.98
C GLN A 67 1.94 -10.49 -13.74
N ILE A 68 1.42 -10.01 -12.60
CA ILE A 68 -0.01 -10.03 -12.27
C ILE A 68 -0.80 -9.15 -13.26
N ILE A 69 -0.36 -7.92 -13.50
CA ILE A 69 -1.00 -6.99 -14.45
C ILE A 69 -1.13 -7.64 -15.81
N LYS A 70 -0.04 -8.24 -16.32
CA LYS A 70 -0.04 -8.93 -17.63
C LYS A 70 -0.94 -10.17 -17.64
N LYS A 71 -0.90 -10.98 -16.59
CA LYS A 71 -1.69 -12.22 -16.48
C LYS A 71 -3.18 -11.94 -16.45
N GLU A 72 -3.59 -10.93 -15.67
CA GLU A 72 -5.00 -10.60 -15.43
C GLU A 72 -5.55 -9.53 -16.42
N GLY A 73 -4.74 -9.09 -17.40
CA GLY A 73 -5.16 -8.08 -18.38
C GLY A 73 -5.49 -6.72 -17.77
N LEU A 74 -4.84 -6.36 -16.65
CA LEU A 74 -5.08 -5.11 -15.95
C LEU A 74 -4.37 -3.94 -16.65
N PRO A 75 -4.84 -2.69 -16.47
CA PRO A 75 -4.13 -1.52 -16.96
C PRO A 75 -2.70 -1.47 -16.45
N ASP A 76 -1.74 -1.07 -17.31
CA ASP A 76 -0.34 -0.92 -16.91
C ASP A 76 -0.20 0.27 -15.96
N VAL A 77 0.03 0.00 -14.68
CA VAL A 77 0.19 0.98 -13.63
C VAL A 77 1.50 0.79 -12.89
N VAL A 78 2.09 1.88 -12.41
CA VAL A 78 3.25 1.82 -11.53
C VAL A 78 2.81 1.71 -10.07
N PHE A 79 3.65 1.09 -9.23
CA PHE A 79 3.31 0.85 -7.83
C PHE A 79 2.89 2.13 -7.08
N TYR A 80 3.53 3.26 -7.39
CA TYR A 80 3.23 4.55 -6.76
C TYR A 80 1.85 5.11 -7.17
N SER A 81 1.37 4.81 -8.40
CA SER A 81 0.05 5.28 -8.85
C SER A 81 -1.10 4.66 -8.08
N LEU A 82 -0.90 3.49 -7.46
CA LEU A 82 -1.90 2.89 -6.58
C LEU A 82 -2.23 3.79 -5.39
N ARG A 83 -1.23 4.53 -4.88
CA ARG A 83 -1.42 5.50 -3.80
C ARG A 83 -2.32 6.66 -4.26
N HIS A 84 -2.10 7.20 -5.46
CA HIS A 84 -2.95 8.25 -6.03
C HIS A 84 -4.38 7.76 -6.24
N THR A 85 -4.54 6.54 -6.76
CA THR A 85 -5.85 5.94 -6.95
C THR A 85 -6.59 5.76 -5.62
N SER A 86 -5.90 5.30 -4.56
CA SER A 86 -6.48 5.16 -3.22
C SER A 86 -6.98 6.50 -2.70
N VAL A 87 -6.15 7.54 -2.74
CA VAL A 87 -6.51 8.90 -2.29
C VAL A 87 -7.71 9.45 -3.08
N THR A 88 -7.72 9.28 -4.40
CA THR A 88 -8.83 9.71 -5.26
C THR A 88 -10.13 8.99 -4.89
N TYR A 89 -10.05 7.68 -4.65
CA TYR A 89 -11.20 6.88 -4.28
C TYR A 89 -11.74 7.24 -2.89
N GLU A 90 -10.87 7.41 -1.92
CA GLU A 90 -11.21 7.85 -0.57
C GLU A 90 -11.87 9.24 -0.55
N LEU A 91 -11.35 10.18 -1.37
CA LEU A 91 -11.97 11.50 -1.52
C LEU A 91 -13.38 11.41 -2.09
N LYS A 92 -13.61 10.57 -3.10
CA LYS A 92 -14.95 10.34 -3.65
C LYS A 92 -15.91 9.74 -2.61
N LEU A 93 -15.45 8.75 -1.85
CA LEU A 93 -16.26 8.10 -0.82
C LEU A 93 -16.58 9.01 0.36
N SER A 94 -15.65 9.86 0.78
CA SER A 94 -15.82 10.79 1.90
C SER A 94 -16.60 12.06 1.54
N GLY A 95 -17.03 12.21 0.27
CA GLY A 95 -17.66 13.45 -0.19
C GLY A 95 -16.71 14.66 -0.18
N GLY A 96 -15.39 14.42 -0.25
CA GLY A 96 -14.37 15.47 -0.31
C GLY A 96 -13.79 15.85 1.06
N ASP A 97 -13.91 15.01 2.08
CA ASP A 97 -13.26 15.25 3.38
C ASP A 97 -11.73 15.08 3.27
N ILE A 98 -11.06 16.19 2.93
CA ILE A 98 -9.61 16.26 2.73
C ILE A 98 -8.85 15.87 4.02
N LYS A 99 -9.37 16.23 5.21
CA LYS A 99 -8.68 15.95 6.47
C LYS A 99 -8.68 14.46 6.81
N ALA A 100 -9.80 13.77 6.59
CA ALA A 100 -9.90 12.33 6.78
C ALA A 100 -8.92 11.60 5.85
N VAL A 101 -8.93 11.93 4.56
CA VAL A 101 -8.07 11.32 3.54
C VAL A 101 -6.58 11.63 3.78
N GLN A 102 -6.25 12.83 4.24
CA GLN A 102 -4.88 13.19 4.63
C GLN A 102 -4.37 12.34 5.79
N GLY A 103 -5.21 12.07 6.78
CA GLY A 103 -4.89 11.20 7.91
C GLY A 103 -4.55 9.78 7.47
N ASP A 104 -5.36 9.20 6.61
CA ASP A 104 -5.20 7.82 6.13
C ASP A 104 -4.04 7.68 5.12
N SER A 105 -3.91 8.60 4.18
CA SER A 105 -2.88 8.57 3.16
C SER A 105 -1.48 8.93 3.68
N GLY A 106 -1.39 9.63 4.84
CA GLY A 106 -0.12 10.07 5.45
C GLY A 106 0.62 11.11 4.62
N HIS A 107 -0.09 11.94 3.86
CA HIS A 107 0.50 13.10 3.23
C HIS A 107 0.75 14.19 4.28
N ALA A 108 2.01 14.64 4.39
CA ALA A 108 2.39 15.73 5.31
C ALA A 108 1.80 17.08 4.91
N GLN A 109 1.48 17.26 3.62
CA GLN A 109 0.94 18.49 3.05
C GLN A 109 -0.45 18.24 2.46
N ALA A 110 -1.42 19.07 2.85
CA ALA A 110 -2.78 19.03 2.33
C ALA A 110 -2.84 19.36 0.84
N ASP A 111 -1.86 20.11 0.32
CA ASP A 111 -1.82 20.62 -1.06
C ASP A 111 -1.97 19.49 -2.09
N MET A 112 -1.27 18.38 -1.90
CA MET A 112 -1.34 17.24 -2.81
C MET A 112 -2.74 16.60 -2.85
N VAL A 113 -3.43 16.54 -1.71
CA VAL A 113 -4.80 16.03 -1.62
C VAL A 113 -5.77 17.03 -2.22
N THR A 114 -5.52 18.33 -2.04
CA THR A 114 -6.33 19.43 -2.57
C THR A 114 -6.22 19.52 -4.10
N GLU A 115 -5.03 19.34 -4.68
CA GLU A 115 -4.84 19.29 -6.14
C GLU A 115 -5.62 18.13 -6.76
N LEU A 116 -5.54 16.94 -6.16
CA LEU A 116 -6.32 15.78 -6.59
C LEU A 116 -7.82 16.03 -6.53
N TYR A 117 -8.29 16.72 -5.48
CA TYR A 117 -9.70 17.08 -5.34
C TYR A 117 -10.16 18.07 -6.41
N GLY A 118 -9.32 19.06 -6.74
CA GLY A 118 -9.58 19.99 -7.85
C GLY A 118 -9.79 19.27 -9.18
N HIS A 119 -8.94 18.31 -9.50
CA HIS A 119 -9.08 17.48 -10.71
C HIS A 119 -10.35 16.63 -10.73
N ILE A 120 -10.72 16.05 -9.61
CA ILE A 120 -11.97 15.24 -9.49
C ILE A 120 -13.19 16.11 -9.75
N LEU A 121 -13.25 17.31 -9.17
CA LEU A 121 -14.36 18.25 -9.38
C LEU A 121 -14.46 18.70 -10.84
N ASP A 122 -13.35 18.92 -11.51
CA ASP A 122 -13.33 19.31 -12.92
C ASP A 122 -13.78 18.18 -13.85
N GLU A 123 -13.38 16.93 -13.55
CA GLU A 123 -13.86 15.75 -14.28
C GLU A 123 -15.36 15.53 -14.09
N ASP A 124 -15.87 15.69 -12.87
CA ASP A 124 -17.30 15.51 -12.60
C ASP A 124 -18.14 16.64 -13.21
N ARG A 125 -17.62 17.88 -13.25
CA ARG A 125 -18.25 19.00 -13.98
C ARG A 125 -18.34 18.72 -15.49
N LYS A 126 -17.27 18.19 -16.10
CA LYS A 126 -17.27 17.82 -17.54
C LYS A 126 -18.24 16.71 -17.88
N LYS A 127 -18.48 15.79 -16.95
CA LYS A 127 -19.46 14.69 -17.15
C LYS A 127 -20.91 15.12 -16.98
N ASN A 128 -21.13 16.20 -16.22
CA ASN A 128 -22.47 16.73 -15.92
C ASN A 128 -22.85 17.93 -16.82
N ALA A 129 -21.99 18.32 -17.75
CA ALA A 129 -22.24 19.35 -18.75
C ALA A 129 -22.65 18.71 -20.08
#